data_a41043c850f0bea429e03672eaf7bb56
#
_entry.id   a41043c850f0bea429e03672eaf7bb56
#
_cell.length_a   1.000
_cell.length_b   1.000
_cell.length_c   1.000
_cell.angle_alpha   90.00
_cell.angle_beta   90.00
_cell.angle_gamma   90.00
#
_symmetry.space_group_name_H-M   'P 1'
#
loop_
_entity.id
_entity.type
_entity.pdbx_description
1 polymer ?
#
loop_
_entity_poly.entity_id
_entity_poly.type
_entity_poly.pdbx_seq_one_letter_code
_entity_poly.pdbx_strand_id
1 'polypeptide(L)'
;MLVKIYPENPNPREIKKITQIIEDGGVVIYPTDTIYGIGCDISQPKAVARLAKIQGLDMDKAYFSFIFNDLSQISEYTKPMSNAAFKLLKRNVPGPFTFIFEANNNIPKLFKTRRKTVGIRVPDNNIIRSIVSELGRPLLSSSVHDVEDEVAEYITDPELIHERYGNVVDAVIDGGYGDNQPSTVIDCITDEFEIIREGKGEIK
;
A
#
# COMPACT_ATOMS: atom_id res chain seq x y z
N MET A 1 -6.62 17.99 -0.41
CA MET A 1 -5.85 18.85 -1.34
C MET A 1 -5.22 18.00 -2.44
N LEU A 2 -4.99 18.56 -3.65
CA LEU A 2 -4.19 17.90 -4.70
C LEU A 2 -2.75 18.43 -4.63
N VAL A 3 -1.75 17.53 -4.63
CA VAL A 3 -0.34 17.89 -4.53
C VAL A 3 0.44 17.23 -5.66
N LYS A 4 1.02 18.02 -6.56
CA LYS A 4 1.81 17.50 -7.67
C LYS A 4 3.23 17.16 -7.22
N ILE A 5 3.65 15.91 -7.48
CA ILE A 5 5.02 15.44 -7.21
C ILE A 5 5.51 14.66 -8.43
N TYR A 6 6.68 14.99 -8.95
CA TYR A 6 7.27 14.30 -10.10
C TYR A 6 8.01 13.04 -9.67
N PRO A 7 7.66 11.85 -10.21
CA PRO A 7 8.24 10.57 -9.77
C PRO A 7 9.75 10.44 -10.07
N GLU A 8 10.26 11.12 -11.10
CA GLU A 8 11.68 11.08 -11.45
C GLU A 8 12.56 11.81 -10.42
N ASN A 9 12.01 12.82 -9.77
CA ASN A 9 12.72 13.62 -8.75
C ASN A 9 11.73 14.19 -7.73
N PRO A 10 11.24 13.38 -6.78
CA PRO A 10 10.30 13.83 -5.78
C PRO A 10 10.85 14.99 -4.94
N ASN A 11 10.12 16.10 -4.89
CA ASN A 11 10.54 17.27 -4.15
C ASN A 11 10.54 16.99 -2.63
N PRO A 12 11.66 17.11 -1.91
CA PRO A 12 11.74 16.79 -0.49
C PRO A 12 10.78 17.60 0.39
N ARG A 13 10.44 18.83 0.01
CA ARG A 13 9.49 19.67 0.76
C ARG A 13 8.07 19.09 0.67
N GLU A 14 7.65 18.67 -0.53
CA GLU A 14 6.33 18.05 -0.71
C GLU A 14 6.28 16.68 -0.06
N ILE A 15 7.35 15.88 -0.14
CA ILE A 15 7.44 14.60 0.59
C ILE A 15 7.25 14.83 2.09
N LYS A 16 8.00 15.75 2.68
CA LYS A 16 7.89 16.08 4.12
C LYS A 16 6.49 16.57 4.50
N LYS A 17 5.87 17.40 3.64
CA LYS A 17 4.50 17.88 3.85
C LYS A 17 3.49 16.72 3.89
N ILE A 18 3.57 15.78 2.95
CA ILE A 18 2.71 14.61 2.91
C ILE A 18 2.97 13.70 4.11
N THR A 19 4.24 13.47 4.45
CA THR A 19 4.61 12.66 5.63
C THR A 19 4.03 13.26 6.91
N GLN A 20 4.10 14.58 7.09
CA GLN A 20 3.49 15.25 8.24
C GLN A 20 1.96 15.05 8.30
N ILE A 21 1.26 15.13 7.16
CA ILE A 21 -0.19 14.84 7.11
C ILE A 21 -0.47 13.42 7.60
N ILE A 22 0.35 12.45 7.18
CA ILE A 22 0.21 11.04 7.58
C ILE A 22 0.50 10.87 9.09
N GLU A 23 1.56 11.50 9.62
CA GLU A 23 1.92 11.47 11.04
C GLU A 23 0.84 12.08 11.91
N ASP A 24 0.15 13.13 11.43
CA ASP A 24 -0.98 13.78 12.11
C ASP A 24 -2.28 12.94 12.03
N GLY A 25 -2.22 11.73 11.46
CA GLY A 25 -3.36 10.82 11.33
C GLY A 25 -4.20 11.03 10.07
N GLY A 26 -3.62 11.67 9.06
CA GLY A 26 -4.26 11.85 7.76
C GLY A 26 -4.32 10.56 6.94
N VAL A 27 -5.29 10.52 6.02
CA VAL A 27 -5.43 9.51 4.97
C VAL A 27 -5.08 10.15 3.64
N VAL A 28 -4.20 9.52 2.89
CA VAL A 28 -3.69 10.05 1.62
C VAL A 28 -3.89 9.07 0.48
N ILE A 29 -4.09 9.59 -0.74
CA ILE A 29 -4.07 8.82 -1.97
C ILE A 29 -2.77 9.14 -2.72
N TYR A 30 -2.12 8.10 -3.25
CA TYR A 30 -0.78 8.20 -3.83
C TYR A 30 -0.59 7.26 -5.02
N PRO A 31 0.29 7.66 -5.98
CA PRO A 31 0.64 6.81 -7.11
C PRO A 31 1.49 5.63 -6.68
N THR A 32 1.40 4.54 -7.43
CA THR A 32 2.28 3.38 -7.33
C THR A 32 2.76 2.97 -8.72
N ASP A 33 3.46 1.86 -8.83
CA ASP A 33 3.84 1.20 -10.09
C ASP A 33 2.68 0.43 -10.75
N THR A 34 1.51 0.42 -10.11
CA THR A 34 0.25 -0.17 -10.59
C THR A 34 -0.87 0.87 -10.45
N ILE A 35 -1.99 0.51 -9.89
CA ILE A 35 -3.11 1.42 -9.59
C ILE A 35 -2.75 2.37 -8.43
N TYR A 36 -3.46 3.48 -8.32
CA TYR A 36 -3.38 4.37 -7.17
C TYR A 36 -3.74 3.64 -5.87
N GLY A 37 -3.00 3.94 -4.81
CA GLY A 37 -3.24 3.44 -3.47
C GLY A 37 -3.83 4.50 -2.56
N ILE A 38 -4.57 4.07 -1.56
CA ILE A 38 -5.02 4.90 -0.43
C ILE A 38 -4.41 4.34 0.85
N GLY A 39 -3.87 5.21 1.71
CA GLY A 39 -3.18 4.73 2.90
C GLY A 39 -3.09 5.73 4.04
N CYS A 40 -2.66 5.21 5.18
CA CYS A 40 -2.44 5.96 6.41
C CYS A 40 -1.36 5.30 7.27
N ASP A 41 -0.92 5.99 8.31
CA ASP A 41 0.01 5.43 9.29
C ASP A 41 -0.63 4.27 10.06
N ILE A 42 0.03 3.11 10.06
CA ILE A 42 -0.42 1.91 10.78
C ILE A 42 -0.48 2.11 12.31
N SER A 43 0.29 3.06 12.83
CA SER A 43 0.33 3.38 14.27
C SER A 43 -0.81 4.27 14.74
N GLN A 44 -1.65 4.76 13.81
CA GLN A 44 -2.74 5.70 14.06
C GLN A 44 -4.13 5.01 13.96
N PRO A 45 -4.70 4.44 15.05
CA PRO A 45 -5.93 3.64 15.00
C PRO A 45 -7.14 4.40 14.41
N LYS A 46 -7.20 5.72 14.65
CA LYS A 46 -8.28 6.58 14.11
C LYS A 46 -8.18 6.74 12.59
N ALA A 47 -6.94 6.89 12.06
CA ALA A 47 -6.70 6.97 10.62
C ALA A 47 -7.04 5.65 9.93
N VAL A 48 -6.68 4.54 10.53
CA VAL A 48 -7.01 3.19 10.03
C VAL A 48 -8.52 2.96 9.98
N ALA A 49 -9.25 3.31 11.04
CA ALA A 49 -10.70 3.20 11.06
C ALA A 49 -11.36 4.11 10.01
N ARG A 50 -10.81 5.33 9.79
CA ARG A 50 -11.27 6.25 8.76
C ARG A 50 -11.02 5.69 7.35
N LEU A 51 -9.83 5.14 7.10
CA LEU A 51 -9.49 4.49 5.82
C LEU A 51 -10.45 3.34 5.53
N ALA A 52 -10.70 2.46 6.50
CA ALA A 52 -11.64 1.35 6.36
C ALA A 52 -13.06 1.86 6.02
N LYS A 53 -13.52 2.94 6.68
CA LYS A 53 -14.82 3.55 6.39
C LYS A 53 -14.88 4.14 4.96
N ILE A 54 -13.83 4.85 4.50
CA ILE A 54 -13.75 5.41 3.15
C ILE A 54 -13.87 4.30 2.10
N GLN A 55 -13.24 3.16 2.37
CA GLN A 55 -13.20 2.00 1.47
C GLN A 55 -14.36 1.01 1.69
N GLY A 56 -15.33 1.32 2.55
CA GLY A 56 -16.43 0.42 2.86
C GLY A 56 -16.01 -0.96 3.38
N LEU A 57 -14.81 -1.06 3.97
CA LEU A 57 -14.21 -2.33 4.36
C LEU A 57 -14.63 -2.73 5.78
N ASP A 58 -15.05 -4.00 5.91
CA ASP A 58 -15.15 -4.66 7.21
C ASP A 58 -13.74 -4.99 7.70
N MET A 59 -13.31 -4.36 8.79
CA MET A 59 -11.97 -4.54 9.36
C MET A 59 -11.63 -6.00 9.69
N ASP A 60 -12.64 -6.82 9.99
CA ASP A 60 -12.43 -8.24 10.29
C ASP A 60 -12.20 -9.10 9.05
N LYS A 61 -12.54 -8.58 7.87
CA LYS A 61 -12.45 -9.28 6.57
C LYS A 61 -11.48 -8.62 5.61
N ALA A 62 -11.13 -7.35 5.82
CA ALA A 62 -10.32 -6.57 4.91
C ALA A 62 -8.91 -7.15 4.71
N TYR A 63 -8.46 -7.14 3.47
CA TYR A 63 -7.09 -7.43 3.11
C TYR A 63 -6.36 -6.10 2.94
N PHE A 64 -5.52 -5.77 3.92
CA PHE A 64 -4.61 -4.65 3.80
C PHE A 64 -3.22 -5.14 3.43
N SER A 65 -2.51 -4.33 2.68
CA SER A 65 -1.07 -4.49 2.50
C SER A 65 -0.31 -3.39 3.23
N PHE A 66 0.90 -3.70 3.62
CA PHE A 66 1.84 -2.74 4.16
C PHE A 66 2.82 -2.34 3.06
N ILE A 67 2.94 -1.04 2.82
CA ILE A 67 3.91 -0.48 1.88
C ILE A 67 5.20 -0.22 2.63
N PHE A 68 6.28 -0.80 2.12
CA PHE A 68 7.64 -0.60 2.61
C PHE A 68 8.46 0.20 1.59
N ASN A 69 9.47 0.90 2.05
CA ASN A 69 10.48 1.54 1.22
C ASN A 69 11.41 0.49 0.58
N ASP A 70 11.82 -0.51 1.38
CA ASP A 70 12.72 -1.61 0.98
C ASP A 70 12.48 -2.86 1.86
N LEU A 71 13.40 -3.83 1.81
CA LEU A 71 13.28 -5.09 2.55
C LEU A 71 13.70 -5.01 4.03
N SER A 72 14.33 -3.91 4.48
CA SER A 72 15.02 -3.86 5.77
C SER A 72 14.11 -4.06 6.98
N GLN A 73 12.88 -3.53 6.92
CA GLN A 73 11.93 -3.56 8.03
C GLN A 73 10.91 -4.70 7.97
N ILE A 74 10.88 -5.49 6.89
CA ILE A 74 9.83 -6.51 6.68
C ILE A 74 9.82 -7.53 7.81
N SER A 75 10.99 -7.96 8.28
CA SER A 75 11.13 -8.92 9.39
C SER A 75 10.57 -8.43 10.72
N GLU A 76 10.37 -7.12 10.88
CA GLU A 76 9.73 -6.55 12.07
C GLU A 76 8.23 -6.84 12.13
N TYR A 77 7.60 -7.16 10.99
CA TYR A 77 6.15 -7.34 10.84
C TYR A 77 5.76 -8.77 10.45
N THR A 78 6.70 -9.57 9.97
CA THR A 78 6.47 -10.96 9.56
C THR A 78 7.11 -11.95 10.54
N LYS A 79 6.57 -13.17 10.59
CA LYS A 79 7.31 -14.28 11.14
C LYS A 79 8.52 -14.60 10.26
N PRO A 80 9.51 -15.38 10.76
CA PRO A 80 10.62 -15.81 9.93
C PRO A 80 10.13 -16.47 8.65
N MET A 81 10.62 -15.98 7.51
CA MET A 81 10.32 -16.56 6.20
C MET A 81 11.40 -17.55 5.78
N SER A 82 11.06 -18.47 4.90
CA SER A 82 12.03 -19.40 4.33
C SER A 82 13.03 -18.70 3.40
N ASN A 83 14.16 -19.35 3.16
CA ASN A 83 15.14 -18.86 2.19
C ASN A 83 14.57 -18.79 0.75
N ALA A 84 13.65 -19.70 0.40
CA ALA A 84 12.97 -19.69 -0.89
C ALA A 84 12.07 -18.48 -1.05
N ALA A 85 11.22 -18.21 -0.05
CA ALA A 85 10.33 -17.04 -0.01
C ALA A 85 11.11 -15.74 -0.02
N PHE A 86 12.21 -15.63 0.74
CA PHE A 86 13.06 -14.44 0.72
C PHE A 86 13.73 -14.20 -0.65
N LYS A 87 14.20 -15.27 -1.31
CA LYS A 87 14.76 -15.17 -2.66
C LYS A 87 13.72 -14.72 -3.69
N LEU A 88 12.51 -15.27 -3.62
CA LEU A 88 11.41 -14.86 -4.49
C LEU A 88 11.08 -13.37 -4.29
N LEU A 89 10.89 -12.95 -3.04
CA LEU A 89 10.66 -11.55 -2.70
C LEU A 89 11.77 -10.65 -3.25
N LYS A 90 13.04 -10.94 -2.94
CA LYS A 90 14.20 -10.13 -3.34
C LYS A 90 14.37 -9.97 -4.85
N ARG A 91 13.96 -10.97 -5.65
CA ARG A 91 14.06 -10.90 -7.11
C ARG A 91 12.99 -10.01 -7.74
N ASN A 92 11.85 -9.84 -7.06
CA ASN A 92 10.66 -9.23 -7.64
C ASN A 92 10.32 -7.86 -7.05
N VAL A 93 11.07 -7.39 -6.03
CA VAL A 93 10.88 -6.06 -5.44
C VAL A 93 12.14 -5.19 -5.57
N PRO A 94 11.96 -3.85 -5.77
CA PRO A 94 10.69 -3.16 -5.94
C PRO A 94 9.97 -3.59 -7.22
N GLY A 95 8.62 -3.65 -7.17
CA GLY A 95 7.84 -4.08 -8.32
C GLY A 95 6.36 -4.31 -8.02
N PRO A 96 5.59 -4.67 -9.08
CA PRO A 96 4.13 -4.71 -9.05
C PRO A 96 3.58 -5.98 -8.37
N PHE A 97 4.08 -6.29 -7.18
CA PHE A 97 3.72 -7.48 -6.43
C PHE A 97 3.21 -7.15 -5.02
N THR A 98 2.37 -8.04 -4.50
CA THR A 98 1.98 -8.12 -3.10
C THR A 98 2.25 -9.55 -2.62
N PHE A 99 3.13 -9.71 -1.65
CA PHE A 99 3.48 -11.00 -1.06
C PHE A 99 2.77 -11.17 0.28
N ILE A 100 2.07 -12.28 0.48
CA ILE A 100 1.39 -12.58 1.74
C ILE A 100 2.28 -13.48 2.59
N PHE A 101 2.54 -13.03 3.83
CA PHE A 101 3.32 -13.76 4.82
C PHE A 101 2.53 -13.92 6.13
N GLU A 102 2.98 -14.85 6.98
CA GLU A 102 2.51 -14.88 8.35
C GLU A 102 2.94 -13.63 9.12
N ALA A 103 1.98 -12.98 9.75
CA ALA A 103 2.21 -11.81 10.59
C ALA A 103 2.81 -12.20 11.94
N ASN A 104 3.70 -11.37 12.47
CA ASN A 104 4.18 -11.49 13.84
C ASN A 104 3.33 -10.68 14.84
N ASN A 105 3.79 -10.58 16.08
CA ASN A 105 3.05 -9.87 17.15
C ASN A 105 3.21 -8.34 17.11
N ASN A 106 4.10 -7.79 16.29
CA ASN A 106 4.34 -6.34 16.18
C ASN A 106 3.27 -5.64 15.34
N ILE A 107 2.48 -6.40 14.57
CA ILE A 107 1.33 -5.83 13.88
C ILE A 107 0.34 -5.28 14.92
N PRO A 108 -0.12 -4.03 14.76
CA PRO A 108 -1.05 -3.43 15.70
C PRO A 108 -2.28 -4.31 15.91
N LYS A 109 -2.76 -4.37 17.17
CA LYS A 109 -3.88 -5.25 17.57
C LYS A 109 -5.15 -5.05 16.74
N LEU A 110 -5.32 -3.86 16.17
CA LEU A 110 -6.42 -3.51 15.27
C LEU A 110 -6.47 -4.40 14.02
N PHE A 111 -5.32 -4.93 13.58
CA PHE A 111 -5.20 -5.83 12.43
C PHE A 111 -5.10 -7.31 12.82
N LYS A 112 -5.30 -7.64 14.10
CA LYS A 112 -5.37 -9.03 14.55
C LYS A 112 -6.68 -9.66 14.08
N THR A 113 -6.87 -9.67 12.76
CA THR A 113 -7.90 -10.45 12.10
C THR A 113 -7.67 -11.94 12.36
N ARG A 114 -8.68 -12.77 12.13
CA ARG A 114 -8.57 -14.25 12.27
C ARG A 114 -7.44 -14.86 11.44
N ARG A 115 -6.93 -14.16 10.44
CA ARG A 115 -6.02 -14.70 9.41
C ARG A 115 -4.54 -14.67 9.77
N LYS A 116 -4.11 -13.89 10.73
CA LYS A 116 -2.69 -13.79 11.15
C LYS A 116 -1.69 -13.61 10.00
N THR A 117 -2.11 -12.97 8.90
CA THR A 117 -1.29 -12.74 7.70
C THR A 117 -1.18 -11.25 7.39
N VAL A 118 -0.16 -10.88 6.66
CA VAL A 118 0.10 -9.51 6.20
C VAL A 118 0.53 -9.52 4.74
N GLY A 119 -0.02 -8.61 3.95
CA GLY A 119 0.45 -8.33 2.60
C GLY A 119 1.64 -7.38 2.65
N ILE A 120 2.74 -7.74 2.00
CA ILE A 120 3.96 -6.94 1.90
C ILE A 120 4.08 -6.42 0.48
N ARG A 121 4.31 -5.12 0.33
CA ARG A 121 4.52 -4.48 -0.96
C ARG A 121 5.67 -3.48 -0.90
N VAL A 122 6.55 -3.52 -1.89
CA VAL A 122 7.58 -2.51 -2.15
C VAL A 122 7.38 -2.02 -3.58
N PRO A 123 6.57 -0.96 -3.80
CA PRO A 123 6.28 -0.47 -5.14
C PRO A 123 7.51 0.11 -5.83
N ASP A 124 7.64 -0.07 -7.14
CA ASP A 124 8.65 0.64 -7.93
C ASP A 124 8.14 2.04 -8.30
N ASN A 125 8.01 2.87 -7.27
CA ASN A 125 7.58 4.26 -7.39
C ASN A 125 8.32 5.12 -6.36
N ASN A 126 9.10 6.10 -6.83
CA ASN A 126 9.95 6.91 -5.96
C ASN A 126 9.17 7.81 -5.00
N ILE A 127 7.96 8.25 -5.36
CA ILE A 127 7.14 9.13 -4.50
C ILE A 127 6.78 8.40 -3.22
N ILE A 128 6.08 7.26 -3.35
CA ILE A 128 5.61 6.54 -2.17
C ILE A 128 6.76 5.94 -1.36
N ARG A 129 7.82 5.47 -2.01
CA ARG A 129 9.01 4.98 -1.31
C ARG A 129 9.71 6.08 -0.50
N SER A 130 9.79 7.30 -1.05
CA SER A 130 10.34 8.46 -0.33
C SER A 130 9.48 8.84 0.88
N ILE A 131 8.16 8.81 0.75
CA ILE A 131 7.22 9.07 1.86
C ILE A 131 7.40 8.03 2.97
N VAL A 132 7.45 6.74 2.62
CA VAL A 132 7.63 5.66 3.61
C VAL A 132 9.02 5.72 4.26
N SER A 133 10.06 6.10 3.50
CA SER A 133 11.40 6.31 4.02
C SER A 133 11.46 7.48 5.03
N GLU A 134 10.82 8.61 4.72
CA GLU A 134 10.74 9.77 5.62
C GLU A 134 9.89 9.46 6.86
N LEU A 135 8.80 8.69 6.71
CA LEU A 135 7.94 8.25 7.81
C LEU A 135 8.67 7.28 8.76
N GLY A 136 9.67 6.54 8.26
CA GLY A 136 10.47 5.59 9.04
C GLY A 136 9.72 4.31 9.46
N ARG A 137 8.52 4.07 8.93
CA ARG A 137 7.68 2.88 9.20
C ARG A 137 6.75 2.60 8.03
N PRO A 138 6.24 1.37 7.88
CA PRO A 138 5.36 1.04 6.77
C PRO A 138 4.03 1.78 6.84
N LEU A 139 3.46 2.03 5.65
CA LEU A 139 2.15 2.63 5.48
C LEU A 139 1.11 1.53 5.28
N LEU A 140 -0.02 1.60 5.99
CA LEU A 140 -1.17 0.78 5.68
C LEU A 140 -1.77 1.20 4.35
N SER A 141 -2.09 0.26 3.48
CA SER A 141 -2.54 0.53 2.12
C SER A 141 -3.70 -0.36 1.69
N SER A 142 -4.60 0.24 0.92
CA SER A 142 -5.61 -0.42 0.11
C SER A 142 -5.58 0.16 -1.31
N SER A 143 -6.23 -0.51 -2.26
CA SER A 143 -6.42 -0.01 -3.62
C SER A 143 -7.49 1.07 -3.64
N VAL A 144 -7.34 2.09 -4.48
CA VAL A 144 -8.41 3.06 -4.75
C VAL A 144 -9.36 2.43 -5.76
N HIS A 145 -10.55 2.05 -5.32
CA HIS A 145 -11.62 1.54 -6.19
C HIS A 145 -12.97 2.00 -5.63
N ASP A 146 -13.98 2.04 -6.48
CA ASP A 146 -15.33 2.31 -6.03
C ASP A 146 -15.92 1.09 -5.34
N VAL A 147 -16.52 1.31 -4.19
CA VAL A 147 -17.14 0.25 -3.39
C VAL A 147 -18.47 -0.22 -4.01
N GLU A 148 -19.09 0.66 -4.83
CA GLU A 148 -20.38 0.40 -5.46
C GLU A 148 -20.25 -0.30 -6.84
N ASP A 149 -19.05 -0.39 -7.42
CA ASP A 149 -18.81 -1.01 -8.70
C ASP A 149 -18.75 -2.54 -8.58
N GLU A 150 -19.65 -3.26 -9.24
CA GLU A 150 -19.59 -4.73 -9.37
C GLU A 150 -18.33 -5.21 -10.10
N VAL A 151 -17.75 -4.37 -10.95
CA VAL A 151 -16.45 -4.56 -11.61
C VAL A 151 -15.53 -3.43 -11.14
N ALA A 152 -14.44 -3.77 -10.47
CA ALA A 152 -13.48 -2.78 -9.97
C ALA A 152 -12.83 -2.02 -11.14
N GLU A 153 -13.40 -0.88 -11.51
CA GLU A 153 -12.75 0.07 -12.42
C GLU A 153 -11.79 0.95 -11.62
N TYR A 154 -10.52 0.95 -12.02
CA TYR A 154 -9.50 1.75 -11.36
C TYR A 154 -9.36 3.10 -12.06
N ILE A 155 -9.55 4.18 -11.28
CA ILE A 155 -9.35 5.53 -11.77
C ILE A 155 -7.84 5.78 -11.93
N THR A 156 -7.41 6.14 -13.14
CA THR A 156 -6.00 6.37 -13.46
C THR A 156 -5.60 7.84 -13.39
N ASP A 157 -6.56 8.76 -13.57
CA ASP A 157 -6.35 10.20 -13.58
C ASP A 157 -6.37 10.77 -12.15
N PRO A 158 -5.28 11.37 -11.65
CA PRO A 158 -5.22 11.94 -10.31
C PRO A 158 -6.16 13.14 -10.09
N GLU A 159 -6.55 13.87 -11.14
CA GLU A 159 -7.52 14.96 -11.03
C GLU A 159 -8.92 14.40 -10.79
N LEU A 160 -9.31 13.34 -11.51
CA LEU A 160 -10.57 12.63 -11.27
C LEU A 160 -10.60 11.95 -9.89
N ILE A 161 -9.48 11.38 -9.46
CA ILE A 161 -9.35 10.84 -8.09
C ILE A 161 -9.56 11.96 -7.07
N HIS A 162 -8.97 13.13 -7.29
CA HIS A 162 -9.15 14.26 -6.38
C HIS A 162 -10.58 14.80 -6.39
N GLU A 163 -11.22 14.89 -7.53
CA GLU A 163 -12.62 15.30 -7.64
C GLU A 163 -13.52 14.38 -6.82
N ARG A 164 -13.30 13.06 -6.90
CA ARG A 164 -14.12 12.04 -6.24
C ARG A 164 -13.82 11.90 -4.74
N TYR A 165 -12.54 11.87 -4.36
CA TYR A 165 -12.10 11.53 -2.99
C TYR A 165 -11.57 12.74 -2.19
N GLY A 166 -11.35 13.89 -2.82
CA GLY A 166 -10.70 15.05 -2.20
C GLY A 166 -11.40 15.61 -0.96
N ASN A 167 -12.71 15.33 -0.80
CA ASN A 167 -13.48 15.73 0.37
C ASN A 167 -13.41 14.72 1.53
N VAL A 168 -12.94 13.49 1.30
CA VAL A 168 -12.89 12.42 2.31
C VAL A 168 -11.48 12.03 2.71
N VAL A 169 -10.46 12.45 1.92
CA VAL A 169 -9.03 12.27 2.23
C VAL A 169 -8.34 13.62 2.46
N ASP A 170 -7.18 13.61 3.11
CA ASP A 170 -6.45 14.83 3.44
C ASP A 170 -5.59 15.31 2.28
N ALA A 171 -5.04 14.39 1.49
CA ALA A 171 -4.31 14.71 0.27
C ALA A 171 -4.47 13.64 -0.81
N VAL A 172 -4.45 14.08 -2.06
CA VAL A 172 -4.25 13.27 -3.25
C VAL A 172 -2.94 13.72 -3.89
N ILE A 173 -2.05 12.78 -4.14
CA ILE A 173 -0.75 13.06 -4.77
C ILE A 173 -0.89 12.83 -6.26
N ASP A 174 -0.74 13.88 -7.05
CA ASP A 174 -0.64 13.79 -8.51
C ASP A 174 0.81 13.42 -8.89
N GLY A 175 1.03 12.15 -9.20
CA GLY A 175 2.28 11.62 -9.75
C GLY A 175 2.17 11.27 -11.23
N GLY A 176 1.15 11.78 -11.93
CA GLY A 176 0.79 11.42 -13.30
C GLY A 176 -0.26 10.31 -13.35
N TYR A 177 -0.59 9.88 -14.57
CA TYR A 177 -1.56 8.81 -14.76
C TYR A 177 -1.10 7.49 -14.13
N GLY A 178 -2.00 6.86 -13.37
CA GLY A 178 -1.79 5.52 -12.84
C GLY A 178 -2.00 4.43 -13.90
N ASP A 179 -1.76 3.20 -13.49
CA ASP A 179 -2.13 2.02 -14.27
C ASP A 179 -3.58 1.60 -13.94
N ASN A 180 -4.17 0.79 -14.79
CA ASN A 180 -5.48 0.16 -14.57
C ASN A 180 -5.36 -1.31 -14.15
N GLN A 181 -4.13 -1.84 -14.04
CA GLN A 181 -3.85 -3.22 -13.67
C GLN A 181 -3.27 -3.28 -12.25
N PRO A 182 -3.89 -4.03 -11.31
CA PRO A 182 -3.41 -4.13 -9.94
C PRO A 182 -2.15 -5.00 -9.83
N SER A 183 -1.57 -5.06 -8.63
CA SER A 183 -0.43 -5.92 -8.33
C SER A 183 -0.80 -7.41 -8.41
N THR A 184 0.16 -8.24 -8.83
CA THR A 184 0.08 -9.70 -8.66
C THR A 184 0.20 -10.05 -7.19
N VAL A 185 -0.71 -10.89 -6.68
CA VAL A 185 -0.74 -11.31 -5.27
C VAL A 185 -0.28 -12.74 -5.15
N ILE A 186 0.74 -12.97 -4.33
CA ILE A 186 1.37 -14.28 -4.14
C ILE A 186 1.28 -14.67 -2.67
N ASP A 187 0.73 -15.85 -2.38
CA ASP A 187 0.81 -16.47 -1.06
C ASP A 187 2.19 -17.11 -0.87
N CYS A 188 2.87 -16.70 0.19
CA CYS A 188 4.20 -17.18 0.58
C CYS A 188 4.21 -17.72 2.02
N ILE A 189 3.05 -18.13 2.54
CA ILE A 189 2.95 -18.72 3.89
C ILE A 189 3.67 -20.08 3.94
N THR A 190 3.60 -20.83 2.84
CA THR A 190 4.32 -22.08 2.64
C THR A 190 5.37 -21.93 1.54
N ASP A 191 6.21 -22.94 1.35
CA ASP A 191 7.19 -22.97 0.23
C ASP A 191 6.56 -23.37 -1.11
N GLU A 192 5.29 -23.73 -1.13
CA GLU A 192 4.46 -23.90 -2.33
C GLU A 192 3.78 -22.55 -2.61
N PHE A 193 4.46 -21.69 -3.39
CA PHE A 193 3.97 -20.35 -3.69
C PHE A 193 2.76 -20.40 -4.62
N GLU A 194 1.67 -19.73 -4.24
CA GLU A 194 0.43 -19.69 -5.01
C GLU A 194 0.13 -18.26 -5.47
N ILE A 195 -0.18 -18.09 -6.76
CA ILE A 195 -0.70 -16.82 -7.27
C ILE A 195 -2.19 -16.76 -6.94
N ILE A 196 -2.54 -15.95 -5.93
CA ILE A 196 -3.94 -15.74 -5.52
C ILE A 196 -4.67 -14.82 -6.49
N ARG A 197 -3.95 -13.87 -7.07
CA ARG A 197 -4.48 -12.93 -8.07
C ARG A 197 -3.40 -12.60 -9.09
N GLU A 198 -3.70 -12.85 -10.35
CA GLU A 198 -2.89 -12.34 -11.45
C GLU A 198 -3.08 -10.82 -11.58
N GLY A 199 -2.01 -10.10 -11.82
CA GLY A 199 -1.96 -8.66 -11.99
C GLY A 199 -0.85 -8.28 -12.95
N LYS A 200 -0.29 -7.07 -12.79
CA LYS A 200 0.76 -6.54 -13.66
C LYS A 200 2.11 -7.27 -13.52
N GLY A 201 2.38 -7.89 -12.37
CA GLY A 201 3.67 -8.52 -12.10
C GLY A 201 3.81 -9.90 -12.74
N GLU A 202 4.91 -10.11 -13.48
CA GLU A 202 5.36 -11.42 -13.95
C GLU A 202 6.53 -11.89 -13.09
N ILE A 203 6.43 -13.08 -12.48
CA ILE A 203 7.44 -13.63 -11.56
C ILE A 203 8.75 -13.91 -12.30
N LYS A 204 9.87 -13.45 -11.72
CA LYS A 204 11.23 -13.63 -12.24
C LYS A 204 11.98 -14.76 -11.53
#